data_2b8fdccee2e7e3d77566fe8f5bdaa22f
#
_entry.id   2b8fdccee2e7e3d77566fe8f5bdaa22f
#
_cell.length_a   1.000
_cell.length_b   1.000
_cell.length_c   1.000
_cell.angle_alpha   90.00
_cell.angle_beta   90.00
_cell.angle_gamma   90.00
#
_symmetry.space_group_name_H-M   'P 1'
#
loop_
_entity.id
_entity.type
_entity.pdbx_description
1 polymer ?
#
loop_
_entity_poly.entity_id
_entity_poly.type
_entity_poly.pdbx_seq_one_letter_code
_entity_poly.pdbx_strand_id
1 'polypeptide(L)'
;SGGYVFAQKWSAETMKKIEALKSMAGAKKEMAESMPGVTNIKTEELKSWLDQGKKFVLLDTRTKSDYEKEHIPGALRLAPDDLEPDAKAAEKLGLKKGDIIVNYCNGIRCWRSPGAIVFLSELGYKNLYWYREGIPDWIKKGYATVEGKEPGIWKK
;
A
#
# COMPACT_ATOMS: atom_id res chain seq x y z
N SER A 1 30.70 20.32 12.02
CA SER A 1 30.97 19.45 10.88
C SER A 1 29.70 18.80 10.44
N GLY A 2 29.16 19.26 9.34
CA GLY A 2 27.94 18.73 8.77
C GLY A 2 28.12 17.32 8.26
N GLY A 3 27.56 16.32 8.96
CA GLY A 3 27.42 15.00 8.39
C GLY A 3 26.46 15.07 7.21
N TYR A 4 26.91 14.64 6.04
CA TYR A 4 26.02 14.51 4.90
C TYR A 4 25.12 13.30 5.13
N VAL A 5 23.80 13.52 5.27
CA VAL A 5 22.85 12.43 5.27
C VAL A 5 22.55 12.10 3.82
N PHE A 6 23.09 11.01 3.34
CA PHE A 6 22.73 10.52 2.03
C PHE A 6 21.38 9.80 2.13
N ALA A 7 20.40 10.23 1.32
CA ALA A 7 19.18 9.46 1.16
C ALA A 7 19.54 8.07 0.64
N GLN A 8 18.87 7.03 1.11
CA GLN A 8 19.08 5.69 0.61
C GLN A 8 18.80 5.68 -0.90
N LYS A 9 19.76 5.18 -1.64
CA LYS A 9 19.62 5.02 -3.08
C LYS A 9 18.98 3.66 -3.35
N TRP A 10 17.84 3.67 -3.98
CA TRP A 10 17.15 2.46 -4.40
C TRP A 10 17.93 1.75 -5.50
N SER A 11 17.82 0.42 -5.57
CA SER A 11 18.47 -0.34 -6.63
C SER A 11 17.93 0.05 -8.00
N ALA A 12 18.76 -0.12 -9.04
CA ALA A 12 18.36 0.13 -10.42
C ALA A 12 17.16 -0.76 -10.82
N GLU A 13 17.13 -2.01 -10.33
CA GLU A 13 16.03 -2.93 -10.57
C GLU A 13 14.71 -2.41 -9.99
N THR A 14 14.73 -1.94 -8.76
CA THR A 14 13.55 -1.35 -8.11
C THR A 14 13.06 -0.15 -8.89
N MET A 15 13.93 0.78 -9.26
CA MET A 15 13.54 1.98 -9.97
C MET A 15 13.01 1.67 -11.38
N LYS A 16 13.55 0.66 -12.03
CA LYS A 16 13.02 0.18 -13.32
C LYS A 16 11.59 -0.34 -13.18
N LYS A 17 11.31 -1.11 -12.12
CA LYS A 17 9.95 -1.60 -11.84
C LYS A 17 9.00 -0.45 -11.57
N ILE A 18 9.42 0.54 -10.78
CA ILE A 18 8.61 1.72 -10.47
C ILE A 18 8.26 2.50 -11.73
N GLU A 19 9.25 2.75 -12.60
CA GLU A 19 9.02 3.47 -13.87
C GLU A 19 8.06 2.70 -14.79
N ALA A 20 8.18 1.37 -14.85
CA ALA A 20 7.27 0.54 -15.62
C ALA A 20 5.83 0.63 -15.10
N LEU A 21 5.62 0.61 -13.78
CA LEU A 21 4.31 0.77 -13.16
C LEU A 21 3.70 2.13 -13.46
N LYS A 22 4.49 3.20 -13.32
CA LYS A 22 4.05 4.57 -13.65
C LYS A 22 3.66 4.69 -15.13
N SER A 23 4.43 4.08 -16.01
CA SER A 23 4.15 4.08 -17.46
C SER A 23 2.83 3.40 -17.77
N MET A 24 2.57 2.25 -17.15
CA MET A 24 1.29 1.54 -17.30
C MET A 24 0.12 2.40 -16.82
N ALA A 25 0.26 3.03 -15.66
CA ALA A 25 -0.77 3.91 -15.11
C ALA A 25 -1.02 5.11 -16.02
N GLY A 26 0.04 5.74 -16.54
CA GLY A 26 -0.07 6.83 -17.48
C GLY A 26 -0.79 6.46 -18.76
N ALA A 27 -0.64 5.22 -19.22
CA ALA A 27 -1.33 4.66 -20.38
C ALA A 27 -2.72 4.09 -20.04
N LYS A 28 -3.16 4.22 -18.77
CA LYS A 28 -4.44 3.71 -18.26
C LYS A 28 -4.60 2.20 -18.43
N LYS A 29 -3.49 1.47 -18.35
CA LYS A 29 -3.49 0.01 -18.45
C LYS A 29 -3.74 -0.63 -17.09
N GLU A 30 -4.33 -1.81 -17.11
CA GLU A 30 -4.46 -2.63 -15.91
C GLU A 30 -3.10 -3.14 -15.47
N MET A 31 -2.84 -3.10 -14.16
CA MET A 31 -1.65 -3.71 -13.59
C MET A 31 -1.71 -5.23 -13.77
N ALA A 32 -0.56 -5.90 -13.73
CA ALA A 32 -0.50 -7.35 -13.76
C ALA A 32 -1.43 -7.94 -12.69
N GLU A 33 -1.94 -9.14 -12.91
CA GLU A 33 -2.86 -9.79 -11.97
C GLU A 33 -2.19 -10.20 -10.68
N SER A 34 -0.88 -10.43 -10.72
CA SER A 34 -0.09 -10.85 -9.56
C SER A 34 1.33 -10.33 -9.64
N MET A 35 2.05 -10.38 -8.53
CA MET A 35 3.46 -9.99 -8.44
C MET A 35 4.24 -11.15 -7.80
N PRO A 36 5.47 -11.44 -8.27
CA PRO A 36 6.30 -12.50 -7.67
C PRO A 36 6.52 -12.28 -6.16
N GLY A 37 6.31 -13.33 -5.37
CA GLY A 37 6.52 -13.29 -3.92
C GLY A 37 5.44 -12.53 -3.14
N VAL A 38 4.37 -12.11 -3.78
CA VAL A 38 3.28 -11.33 -3.18
C VAL A 38 1.98 -12.13 -3.27
N THR A 39 1.23 -12.17 -2.19
CA THR A 39 -0.05 -12.87 -2.14
C THR A 39 -1.19 -11.90 -2.43
N ASN A 40 -2.06 -12.25 -3.37
CA ASN A 40 -3.27 -11.46 -3.60
C ASN A 40 -4.32 -11.79 -2.53
N ILE A 41 -5.05 -10.76 -2.10
CA ILE A 41 -6.20 -10.90 -1.22
C ILE A 41 -7.40 -10.22 -1.88
N LYS A 42 -8.54 -10.88 -1.86
CA LYS A 42 -9.79 -10.37 -2.44
C LYS A 42 -10.61 -9.60 -1.40
N THR A 43 -11.55 -8.82 -1.87
CA THR A 43 -12.39 -7.97 -1.01
C THR A 43 -13.04 -8.72 0.14
N GLU A 44 -13.66 -9.86 -0.12
CA GLU A 44 -14.37 -10.65 0.88
C GLU A 44 -13.40 -11.22 1.94
N GLU A 45 -12.23 -11.63 1.51
CA GLU A 45 -11.21 -12.15 2.43
C GLU A 45 -10.67 -11.05 3.34
N LEU A 46 -10.40 -9.86 2.78
CA LEU A 46 -9.95 -8.71 3.57
C LEU A 46 -11.01 -8.34 4.61
N LYS A 47 -12.29 -8.28 4.19
CA LYS A 47 -13.38 -8.03 5.13
C LYS A 47 -13.43 -9.08 6.23
N SER A 48 -13.25 -10.36 5.87
CA SER A 48 -13.22 -11.46 6.84
C SER A 48 -12.09 -11.28 7.85
N TRP A 49 -10.90 -10.89 7.40
CA TRP A 49 -9.77 -10.62 8.30
C TRP A 49 -10.08 -9.51 9.29
N LEU A 50 -10.69 -8.44 8.83
CA LEU A 50 -11.10 -7.33 9.70
C LEU A 50 -12.18 -7.80 10.70
N ASP A 51 -13.18 -8.53 10.24
CA ASP A 51 -14.26 -9.04 11.10
C ASP A 51 -13.76 -10.01 12.17
N GLN A 52 -12.75 -10.80 11.84
CA GLN A 52 -12.14 -11.76 12.77
C GLN A 52 -11.14 -11.12 13.74
N GLY A 53 -10.81 -9.85 13.55
CA GLY A 53 -9.78 -9.19 14.35
C GLY A 53 -8.38 -9.75 14.10
N LYS A 54 -8.11 -10.25 12.89
CA LYS A 54 -6.78 -10.75 12.54
C LYS A 54 -5.75 -9.64 12.69
N LYS A 55 -4.57 -9.98 13.23
CA LYS A 55 -3.48 -9.03 13.37
C LYS A 55 -2.74 -8.87 12.04
N PHE A 56 -2.84 -7.72 11.42
CA PHE A 56 -2.11 -7.33 10.22
C PHE A 56 -2.11 -5.81 10.08
N VAL A 57 -1.26 -5.31 9.20
CA VAL A 57 -1.22 -3.88 8.86
C VAL A 57 -1.92 -3.70 7.53
N LEU A 58 -2.88 -2.78 7.48
CA LEU A 58 -3.54 -2.38 6.25
C LEU A 58 -2.97 -1.03 5.81
N LEU A 59 -2.38 -0.97 4.61
CA LEU A 59 -1.81 0.25 4.06
C LEU A 59 -2.65 0.78 2.91
N ASP A 60 -3.13 1.98 3.06
CA ASP A 60 -3.66 2.79 1.98
C ASP A 60 -2.48 3.51 1.33
N THR A 61 -2.20 3.19 0.08
CA THR A 61 -1.02 3.70 -0.62
C THR A 61 -1.34 4.90 -1.52
N ARG A 62 -2.53 5.46 -1.38
CA ARG A 62 -2.99 6.61 -2.17
C ARG A 62 -2.43 7.94 -1.65
N THR A 63 -2.78 9.02 -2.34
CA THR A 63 -2.45 10.37 -1.91
C THR A 63 -3.13 10.70 -0.58
N LYS A 64 -2.60 11.72 0.12
CA LYS A 64 -3.20 12.21 1.37
C LYS A 64 -4.66 12.63 1.16
N SER A 65 -4.93 13.36 0.07
CA SER A 65 -6.30 13.83 -0.19
C SER A 65 -7.28 12.68 -0.42
N ASP A 66 -6.88 11.65 -1.14
CA ASP A 66 -7.72 10.47 -1.35
C ASP A 66 -7.99 9.76 -0.02
N TYR A 67 -6.94 9.55 0.78
CA TYR A 67 -7.05 8.91 2.09
C TYR A 67 -7.98 9.69 3.02
N GLU A 68 -7.80 10.99 3.13
CA GLU A 68 -8.61 11.84 4.01
C GLU A 68 -10.07 11.92 3.57
N LYS A 69 -10.32 11.84 2.27
CA LYS A 69 -11.69 11.84 1.72
C LYS A 69 -12.46 10.61 2.18
N GLU A 70 -11.89 9.44 2.04
CA GLU A 70 -12.40 8.21 2.65
C GLU A 70 -11.36 7.09 2.53
N HIS A 71 -11.31 6.23 3.54
CA HIS A 71 -10.43 5.07 3.55
C HIS A 71 -11.07 3.92 4.33
N ILE A 72 -10.51 2.74 4.19
CA ILE A 72 -10.96 1.56 4.94
C ILE A 72 -10.59 1.77 6.41
N PRO A 73 -11.54 1.60 7.36
CA PRO A 73 -11.25 1.82 8.78
C PRO A 73 -10.06 0.98 9.28
N GLY A 74 -9.14 1.63 9.97
CA GLY A 74 -7.92 1.01 10.48
C GLY A 74 -6.73 1.10 9.53
N ALA A 75 -6.91 1.52 8.29
CA ALA A 75 -5.82 1.66 7.35
C ALA A 75 -4.89 2.81 7.73
N LEU A 76 -3.59 2.52 7.71
CA LEU A 76 -2.55 3.55 7.78
C LEU A 76 -2.20 3.99 6.37
N ARG A 77 -1.79 5.24 6.20
CA ARG A 77 -1.38 5.71 4.89
C ARG A 77 0.14 5.65 4.73
N LEU A 78 0.59 4.99 3.66
CA LEU A 78 1.98 5.00 3.24
C LEU A 78 2.05 4.80 1.73
N ALA A 79 2.34 5.86 0.99
CA ALA A 79 2.42 5.83 -0.47
C ALA A 79 3.85 5.63 -0.96
N PRO A 80 4.04 5.12 -2.20
CA PRO A 80 5.39 5.10 -2.79
C PRO A 80 5.98 6.49 -2.90
N ASP A 81 5.13 7.53 -3.01
CA ASP A 81 5.51 8.93 -3.00
C ASP A 81 6.25 9.33 -1.70
N ASP A 82 5.94 8.68 -0.58
CA ASP A 82 6.64 8.88 0.70
C ASP A 82 7.90 8.02 0.82
N LEU A 83 7.83 6.79 0.30
CA LEU A 83 8.93 5.82 0.40
C LEU A 83 10.11 6.18 -0.50
N GLU A 84 9.85 6.65 -1.71
CA GLU A 84 10.92 6.97 -2.66
C GLU A 84 11.92 7.97 -2.10
N PRO A 85 11.49 9.12 -1.51
CA PRO A 85 12.42 10.07 -0.92
C PRO A 85 12.92 9.65 0.47
N ASP A 86 12.23 8.76 1.17
CA ASP A 86 12.57 8.36 2.54
C ASP A 86 12.37 6.86 2.76
N ALA A 87 13.46 6.11 2.64
CA ALA A 87 13.44 4.67 2.85
C ALA A 87 13.07 4.26 4.29
N LYS A 88 13.11 5.20 5.23
CA LYS A 88 12.72 4.96 6.63
C LYS A 88 11.26 5.28 6.93
N ALA A 89 10.50 5.73 5.93
CA ALA A 89 9.11 6.10 6.13
C ALA A 89 8.26 4.97 6.74
N ALA A 90 8.50 3.73 6.33
CA ALA A 90 7.81 2.56 6.88
C ALA A 90 8.15 2.35 8.36
N GLU A 91 9.42 2.44 8.73
CA GLU A 91 9.87 2.32 10.14
C GLU A 91 9.26 3.43 11.00
N LYS A 92 9.26 4.66 10.49
CA LYS A 92 8.67 5.82 11.17
C LYS A 92 7.17 5.63 11.44
N LEU A 93 6.50 4.89 10.56
CA LEU A 93 5.08 4.56 10.73
C LEU A 93 4.87 3.41 11.71
N GLY A 94 5.92 2.73 12.14
CA GLY A 94 5.87 1.63 13.09
C GLY A 94 5.82 0.25 12.46
N LEU A 95 6.03 0.11 11.14
CA LEU A 95 6.05 -1.18 10.49
C LEU A 95 7.28 -1.99 10.90
N LYS A 96 7.07 -3.28 11.12
CA LYS A 96 8.13 -4.25 11.44
C LYS A 96 8.27 -5.25 10.31
N LYS A 97 9.48 -5.75 10.09
CA LYS A 97 9.78 -6.65 8.96
C LYS A 97 8.93 -7.93 8.95
N GLY A 98 8.51 -8.41 10.11
CA GLY A 98 7.67 -9.60 10.24
C GLY A 98 6.17 -9.35 10.11
N ASP A 99 5.73 -8.10 9.98
CA ASP A 99 4.31 -7.78 9.88
C ASP A 99 3.71 -8.35 8.60
N ILE A 100 2.46 -8.81 8.69
CA ILE A 100 1.64 -9.08 7.52
C ILE A 100 1.12 -7.71 7.05
N ILE A 101 1.43 -7.35 5.82
CA ILE A 101 1.11 -6.01 5.28
C ILE A 101 0.25 -6.16 4.03
N VAL A 102 -0.98 -5.66 4.09
CA VAL A 102 -1.91 -5.60 2.96
C VAL A 102 -1.87 -4.20 2.37
N ASN A 103 -1.63 -4.10 1.08
CA ASN A 103 -1.52 -2.83 0.35
C ASN A 103 -2.70 -2.66 -0.60
N TYR A 104 -3.33 -1.49 -0.61
CA TYR A 104 -4.38 -1.17 -1.58
C TYR A 104 -4.30 0.26 -2.09
N CYS A 105 -4.90 0.50 -3.23
CA CYS A 105 -5.11 1.86 -3.78
C CYS A 105 -6.42 1.97 -4.55
N ASN A 106 -6.45 2.76 -5.62
CA ASN A 106 -7.68 3.09 -6.36
C ASN A 106 -8.10 2.05 -7.41
N GLY A 107 -7.69 0.81 -7.29
CA GLY A 107 -8.14 -0.26 -8.18
C GLY A 107 -7.07 -0.77 -9.13
N ILE A 108 -7.51 -1.52 -10.13
CA ILE A 108 -6.63 -2.34 -10.96
C ILE A 108 -5.71 -1.56 -11.90
N ARG A 109 -5.96 -0.27 -12.09
CA ARG A 109 -5.12 0.61 -12.92
C ARG A 109 -4.23 1.53 -12.09
N CYS A 110 -4.30 1.44 -10.78
CA CYS A 110 -3.49 2.26 -9.87
C CYS A 110 -2.11 1.62 -9.66
N TRP A 111 -1.05 2.40 -9.87
CA TRP A 111 0.33 1.93 -9.70
C TRP A 111 0.81 1.97 -8.25
N ARG A 112 0.13 2.74 -7.38
CA ARG A 112 0.67 3.02 -6.04
C ARG A 112 0.73 1.80 -5.12
N SER A 113 -0.26 0.92 -5.14
CA SER A 113 -0.16 -0.27 -4.29
C SER A 113 0.96 -1.21 -4.75
N PRO A 114 1.08 -1.58 -6.04
CA PRO A 114 2.23 -2.37 -6.45
C PRO A 114 3.55 -1.60 -6.32
N GLY A 115 3.53 -0.28 -6.47
CA GLY A 115 4.73 0.56 -6.27
C GLY A 115 5.21 0.53 -4.82
N ALA A 116 4.31 0.67 -3.85
CA ALA A 116 4.65 0.55 -2.44
C ALA A 116 5.23 -0.83 -2.13
N ILE A 117 4.62 -1.88 -2.68
CA ILE A 117 5.08 -3.26 -2.51
C ILE A 117 6.52 -3.43 -3.03
N VAL A 118 6.84 -2.86 -4.18
CA VAL A 118 8.21 -2.92 -4.75
C VAL A 118 9.23 -2.30 -3.78
N PHE A 119 8.94 -1.11 -3.25
CA PHE A 119 9.82 -0.46 -2.29
C PHE A 119 9.93 -1.25 -0.98
N LEU A 120 8.82 -1.69 -0.43
CA LEU A 120 8.80 -2.48 0.81
C LEU A 120 9.55 -3.80 0.64
N SER A 121 9.45 -4.43 -0.52
CA SER A 121 10.18 -5.66 -0.83
C SER A 121 11.69 -5.44 -0.79
N GLU A 122 12.19 -4.36 -1.39
CA GLU A 122 13.62 -4.05 -1.32
C GLU A 122 14.09 -3.80 0.12
N LEU A 123 13.22 -3.21 0.95
CA LEU A 123 13.54 -2.95 2.36
C LEU A 123 13.51 -4.20 3.24
N GLY A 124 13.09 -5.35 2.71
CA GLY A 124 13.11 -6.61 3.44
C GLY A 124 11.80 -6.99 4.11
N TYR A 125 10.72 -6.30 3.83
CA TYR A 125 9.38 -6.74 4.26
C TYR A 125 8.97 -7.91 3.37
N LYS A 126 8.65 -9.06 3.97
CA LYS A 126 8.45 -10.32 3.21
C LYS A 126 7.00 -10.79 3.16
N ASN A 127 6.17 -10.38 4.11
CA ASN A 127 4.78 -10.84 4.19
C ASN A 127 3.86 -9.82 3.53
N LEU A 128 4.08 -9.60 2.23
CA LEU A 128 3.38 -8.58 1.47
C LEU A 128 2.16 -9.17 0.75
N TYR A 129 1.02 -8.54 0.96
CA TYR A 129 -0.26 -8.86 0.33
C TYR A 129 -0.70 -7.69 -0.53
N TRP A 130 -1.37 -8.00 -1.60
CA TRP A 130 -1.90 -7.01 -2.53
C TRP A 130 -3.41 -7.14 -2.65
N TYR A 131 -4.13 -6.13 -2.15
CA TYR A 131 -5.55 -5.98 -2.39
C TYR A 131 -5.72 -5.17 -3.69
N ARG A 132 -5.58 -5.87 -4.82
CA ARG A 132 -5.51 -5.27 -6.16
C ARG A 132 -6.78 -4.57 -6.57
N GLU A 133 -7.95 -5.11 -6.20
CA GLU A 133 -9.24 -4.52 -6.54
C GLU A 133 -9.42 -3.15 -5.89
N GLY A 134 -8.84 -2.95 -4.72
CA GLY A 134 -8.78 -1.67 -4.06
C GLY A 134 -10.09 -1.12 -3.54
N ILE A 135 -10.05 0.14 -3.08
CA ILE A 135 -11.20 0.76 -2.42
C ILE A 135 -12.45 0.88 -3.31
N PRO A 136 -12.36 1.03 -4.65
CA PRO A 136 -13.59 1.05 -5.47
C PRO A 136 -14.45 -0.19 -5.29
N ASP A 137 -13.86 -1.38 -5.24
CA ASP A 137 -14.62 -2.61 -5.04
C ASP A 137 -15.17 -2.69 -3.61
N TRP A 138 -14.39 -2.24 -2.63
CA TRP A 138 -14.81 -2.15 -1.23
C TRP A 138 -16.09 -1.31 -1.08
N ILE A 139 -16.10 -0.13 -1.68
CA ILE A 139 -17.24 0.78 -1.67
C ILE A 139 -18.43 0.19 -2.43
N LYS A 140 -18.17 -0.41 -3.60
CA LYS A 140 -19.20 -1.04 -4.42
C LYS A 140 -19.96 -2.14 -3.66
N LYS A 141 -19.26 -2.87 -2.79
CA LYS A 141 -19.86 -3.89 -1.95
C LYS A 141 -20.56 -3.34 -0.70
N GLY A 142 -20.56 -2.03 -0.53
CA GLY A 142 -21.24 -1.38 0.58
C GLY A 142 -20.54 -1.50 1.92
N TYR A 143 -19.26 -1.83 1.93
CA TYR A 143 -18.50 -1.96 3.17
C TYR A 143 -18.10 -0.59 3.72
N ALA A 144 -17.96 -0.50 5.05
CA ALA A 144 -17.74 0.75 5.74
C ALA A 144 -16.43 1.43 5.38
N THR A 145 -16.47 2.76 5.26
CA THR A 145 -15.29 3.62 5.14
C THR A 145 -15.37 4.71 6.21
N VAL A 146 -14.24 5.37 6.44
CA VAL A 146 -14.16 6.54 7.34
C VAL A 146 -13.49 7.70 6.61
N GLU A 147 -13.80 8.93 7.06
CA GLU A 147 -13.21 10.15 6.56
C GLU A 147 -12.18 10.69 7.56
N GLY A 148 -11.26 11.52 7.07
CA GLY A 148 -10.32 12.26 7.91
C GLY A 148 -8.93 11.66 7.95
N LYS A 149 -8.10 12.24 8.82
CA LYS A 149 -6.66 11.94 8.91
C LYS A 149 -6.34 10.72 9.77
N GLU A 150 -7.26 10.35 10.66
CA GLU A 150 -7.04 9.23 11.58
C GLU A 150 -7.43 7.91 10.94
N PRO A 151 -6.76 6.81 11.27
CA PRO A 151 -7.08 5.51 10.69
C PRO A 151 -8.51 5.06 10.94
N GLY A 152 -9.09 5.43 12.07
CA GLY A 152 -10.37 4.88 12.49
C GLY A 152 -10.23 3.45 13.01
N ILE A 153 -11.36 2.88 13.39
CA ILE A 153 -11.42 1.53 13.95
C ILE A 153 -12.45 0.73 13.18
N TRP A 154 -12.06 -0.48 12.75
CA TRP A 154 -13.02 -1.39 12.14
C TRP A 154 -14.05 -1.84 13.17
N LYS A 155 -15.31 -1.70 12.83
CA LYS A 155 -16.44 -2.16 13.65
C LYS A 155 -17.18 -3.25 12.89
N LYS A 156 -17.18 -4.42 13.48
CA LYS A 156 -17.88 -5.58 12.94
C LYS A 156 -19.39 -5.33 12.87
#